data_4b2527be7c3fa7ab42342eed1ebc81c7
#
_entry.id   4b2527be7c3fa7ab42342eed1ebc81c7
#
_cell.length_a   1.000
_cell.length_b   1.000
_cell.length_c   1.000
_cell.angle_alpha   90.00
_cell.angle_beta   90.00
_cell.angle_gamma   90.00
#
_symmetry.space_group_name_H-M   'P 1'
#
loop_
_entity.id
_entity.type
_entity.pdbx_description
1 polymer ?
#
loop_
_entity_poly.entity_id
_entity_poly.type
_entity_poly.pdbx_seq_one_letter_code
_entity_poly.pdbx_strand_id
1 'polypeptide(L)'
;MRKLSVTLLSLLAAVSLLLTGCGSSVPGPAPVGSGDTLEGNITISGAFALYPMMTRWAEEFQKIHPNVTFDISGGGAGKGMTDAVSGAVDIGMVSRSIKPEEEAQGAYGVAVVKDAVFPTVNANNPVINEILAQGITQDTFIKIFITGEITTWGEVVGKPEITDEIHVYTRSDACGAAEMWAKFTGDKKQEDLLGVGVNADPGVLDAVIKDPLGIGYNNLGYAYDIANNAPVAGAIVAPIDLNTNSQADTDELFKTMTEAMDAVATGKYPSPPARPLNVVTKGKPTGLTQTFILWILNDGQQFVGEAGYVQLPPEQLAESFAKAR
;
A
#
# COMPACT_ATOMS: atom_id res chain seq x y z
N MET A 1 60.33 55.31 19.74
CA MET A 1 60.20 56.60 20.48
C MET A 1 58.99 56.50 21.36
N ARG A 2 59.27 56.37 22.63
CA ARG A 2 58.84 57.28 23.70
C ARG A 2 57.30 57.22 23.94
N LYS A 3 56.77 57.06 25.10
CA LYS A 3 57.12 56.94 26.51
C LYS A 3 55.77 56.70 27.20
N LEU A 4 55.62 55.76 28.13
CA LEU A 4 55.67 55.98 29.60
C LEU A 4 54.67 57.05 30.07
N SER A 5 53.72 56.69 30.97
CA SER A 5 53.79 56.87 32.44
C SER A 5 52.38 56.53 32.96
N VAL A 6 52.11 55.59 33.82
CA VAL A 6 52.40 55.49 35.27
C VAL A 6 51.52 56.39 36.17
N THR A 7 50.93 55.71 37.12
CA THR A 7 50.55 56.08 38.54
C THR A 7 49.15 56.73 38.69
N LEU A 8 48.35 56.56 39.75
CA LEU A 8 48.54 56.08 41.13
C LEU A 8 47.13 55.88 41.76
N LEU A 9 46.88 54.81 42.41
CA LEU A 9 46.49 54.66 43.82
C LEU A 9 45.50 55.67 44.44
N SER A 10 44.35 55.20 44.89
CA SER A 10 43.84 55.55 46.25
C SER A 10 42.73 54.61 46.71
N LEU A 11 43.02 53.98 47.80
CA LEU A 11 42.26 53.22 48.74
C LEU A 11 41.22 54.09 49.43
N LEU A 12 39.93 53.63 49.52
CA LEU A 12 39.11 53.98 50.71
C LEU A 12 38.08 52.88 50.98
N ALA A 13 38.20 52.29 52.11
CA ALA A 13 37.27 51.38 52.73
C ALA A 13 36.14 52.14 53.43
N ALA A 14 34.91 51.62 53.41
CA ALA A 14 33.91 51.74 54.47
C ALA A 14 32.69 50.88 54.13
N VAL A 15 32.54 49.77 54.78
CA VAL A 15 31.61 49.48 55.89
C VAL A 15 30.12 49.36 55.50
N SER A 16 29.69 48.11 55.53
CA SER A 16 28.48 47.53 56.11
C SER A 16 27.11 48.15 55.86
N LEU A 17 26.18 47.31 55.29
CA LEU A 17 24.92 47.09 56.00
C LEU A 17 24.28 45.81 55.42
N LEU A 18 24.14 44.81 56.27
CA LEU A 18 23.33 43.59 56.03
C LEU A 18 21.86 43.98 56.04
N LEU A 19 21.21 43.78 54.91
CA LEU A 19 19.76 43.69 54.83
C LEU A 19 19.39 42.31 54.26
N THR A 20 19.06 41.40 55.16
CA THR A 20 18.41 40.14 54.88
C THR A 20 17.02 40.41 54.33
N GLY A 21 16.89 40.43 53.02
CA GLY A 21 15.60 40.36 52.31
C GLY A 21 15.25 38.92 52.01
N CYS A 22 14.36 38.30 52.78
CA CYS A 22 13.67 37.09 52.37
C CYS A 22 12.82 37.38 51.11
N GLY A 23 13.42 37.23 49.94
CA GLY A 23 12.70 37.16 48.69
C GLY A 23 12.18 35.74 48.51
N SER A 24 10.88 35.53 48.73
CA SER A 24 10.19 34.32 48.31
C SER A 24 10.31 34.24 46.77
N SER A 25 11.23 33.42 46.30
CA SER A 25 11.26 33.01 44.89
C SER A 25 10.02 32.19 44.63
N VAL A 26 9.03 32.82 43.95
CA VAL A 26 7.95 32.10 43.31
C VAL A 26 8.62 31.12 42.32
N PRO A 27 8.41 29.81 42.43
CA PRO A 27 8.90 28.89 41.40
C PRO A 27 8.22 29.30 40.08
N GLY A 28 9.04 29.73 39.13
CA GLY A 28 8.55 29.86 37.75
C GLY A 28 7.98 28.53 37.31
N PRO A 29 6.99 28.53 36.38
CA PRO A 29 6.45 27.28 35.86
C PRO A 29 7.62 26.41 35.42
N ALA A 30 7.71 25.20 35.97
CA ALA A 30 8.65 24.21 35.53
C ALA A 30 8.49 24.08 34.00
N PRO A 31 9.58 23.92 33.22
CA PRO A 31 9.45 23.66 31.81
C PRO A 31 8.54 22.43 31.68
N VAL A 32 7.46 22.63 30.92
CA VAL A 32 6.53 21.55 30.57
C VAL A 32 7.42 20.43 30.04
N GLY A 33 7.38 19.29 30.74
CA GLY A 33 8.26 18.17 30.48
C GLY A 33 8.25 17.88 28.97
N SER A 34 9.44 17.70 28.41
CA SER A 34 9.63 17.11 27.10
C SER A 34 8.79 15.84 27.07
N GLY A 35 7.66 15.89 26.34
CA GLY A 35 6.91 14.68 26.05
C GLY A 35 7.89 13.65 25.55
N ASP A 36 7.79 12.40 26.03
CA ASP A 36 8.65 11.30 25.62
C ASP A 36 8.80 11.33 24.11
N THR A 37 9.95 11.74 23.62
CA THR A 37 10.24 11.73 22.19
C THR A 37 10.32 10.27 21.79
N LEU A 38 9.34 9.81 20.99
CA LEU A 38 9.38 8.46 20.44
C LEU A 38 10.69 8.26 19.69
N GLU A 39 11.38 7.17 19.98
CA GLU A 39 12.63 6.78 19.34
C GLU A 39 12.67 5.27 19.12
N GLY A 40 13.41 4.84 18.13
CA GLY A 40 13.60 3.43 17.79
C GLY A 40 13.55 3.16 16.30
N ASN A 41 13.65 1.88 15.96
CA ASN A 41 13.55 1.41 14.58
C ASN A 41 12.35 0.48 14.44
N ILE A 42 11.60 0.60 13.33
CA ILE A 42 10.52 -0.31 12.94
C ILE A 42 10.93 -1.02 11.66
N THR A 43 11.04 -2.34 11.74
CA THR A 43 11.35 -3.19 10.58
C THR A 43 10.06 -3.70 9.93
N ILE A 44 9.97 -3.58 8.60
CA ILE A 44 8.75 -3.88 7.83
C ILE A 44 9.10 -4.66 6.57
N SER A 45 8.37 -5.72 6.28
CA SER A 45 8.52 -6.44 5.01
C SER A 45 7.19 -6.91 4.43
N GLY A 46 7.15 -7.22 3.14
CA GLY A 46 6.04 -7.98 2.57
C GLY A 46 5.41 -7.44 1.30
N ALA A 47 4.08 -7.31 1.31
CA ALA A 47 3.28 -7.10 0.11
C ALA A 47 3.65 -5.83 -0.67
N PHE A 48 3.97 -6.01 -1.96
CA PHE A 48 4.20 -4.88 -2.88
C PHE A 48 2.98 -3.96 -2.97
N ALA A 49 1.77 -4.51 -2.87
CA ALA A 49 0.53 -3.73 -2.85
C ALA A 49 0.47 -2.65 -1.75
N LEU A 50 1.11 -2.86 -0.60
CA LEU A 50 1.10 -1.92 0.52
C LEU A 50 2.41 -1.12 0.64
N TYR A 51 3.44 -1.51 -0.10
CA TYR A 51 4.78 -0.92 0.01
C TYR A 51 4.82 0.60 -0.23
N PRO A 52 4.20 1.16 -1.31
CA PRO A 52 4.20 2.60 -1.52
C PRO A 52 3.50 3.37 -0.40
N MET A 53 2.35 2.88 0.06
CA MET A 53 1.60 3.52 1.15
C MET A 53 2.36 3.45 2.48
N MET A 54 2.98 2.31 2.77
CA MET A 54 3.79 2.14 3.98
C MET A 54 4.99 3.09 4.01
N THR A 55 5.65 3.26 2.85
CA THR A 55 6.74 4.24 2.70
C THR A 55 6.23 5.66 2.96
N ARG A 56 5.08 6.04 2.39
CA ARG A 56 4.46 7.34 2.63
C ARG A 56 4.14 7.55 4.10
N TRP A 57 3.54 6.58 4.77
CA TRP A 57 3.25 6.67 6.20
C TRP A 57 4.50 6.78 7.06
N ALA A 58 5.54 6.02 6.75
CA ALA A 58 6.81 6.10 7.45
C ALA A 58 7.44 7.50 7.34
N GLU A 59 7.48 8.07 6.12
CA GLU A 59 7.98 9.41 5.88
C GLU A 59 7.20 10.49 6.65
N GLU A 60 5.86 10.41 6.65
CA GLU A 60 5.02 11.37 7.37
C GLU A 60 5.13 11.21 8.90
N PHE A 61 5.24 9.98 9.40
CA PHE A 61 5.46 9.71 10.81
C PHE A 61 6.82 10.23 11.29
N GLN A 62 7.88 10.08 10.48
CA GLN A 62 9.21 10.61 10.80
C GLN A 62 9.24 12.14 10.90
N LYS A 63 8.42 12.87 10.14
CA LYS A 63 8.34 14.33 10.25
C LYS A 63 7.90 14.79 11.64
N ILE A 64 7.05 14.02 12.31
CA ILE A 64 6.57 14.31 13.68
C ILE A 64 7.36 13.58 14.77
N HIS A 65 8.06 12.50 14.41
CA HIS A 65 8.88 11.70 15.31
C HIS A 65 10.28 11.45 14.69
N PRO A 66 11.16 12.45 14.64
CA PRO A 66 12.42 12.40 13.87
C PRO A 66 13.43 11.37 14.38
N ASN A 67 13.27 10.87 15.61
CA ASN A 67 14.13 9.84 16.17
C ASN A 67 13.63 8.40 15.89
N VAL A 68 12.53 8.26 15.15
CA VAL A 68 12.05 6.95 14.68
C VAL A 68 12.58 6.70 13.27
N THR A 69 13.12 5.51 13.05
CA THR A 69 13.62 5.07 11.76
C THR A 69 12.83 3.86 11.25
N PHE A 70 12.86 3.62 9.96
CA PHE A 70 12.13 2.51 9.32
C PHE A 70 13.03 1.77 8.34
N ASP A 71 12.99 0.43 8.40
CA ASP A 71 13.58 -0.45 7.40
C ASP A 71 12.44 -1.17 6.68
N ILE A 72 12.13 -0.74 5.45
CA ILE A 72 10.98 -1.25 4.68
C ILE A 72 11.47 -2.04 3.46
N SER A 73 11.00 -3.27 3.30
CA SER A 73 11.34 -4.13 2.17
C SER A 73 10.12 -4.79 1.53
N GLY A 74 10.13 -4.92 0.20
CA GLY A 74 9.17 -5.73 -0.54
C GLY A 74 9.50 -7.23 -0.48
N GLY A 75 8.64 -8.06 -1.06
CA GLY A 75 8.87 -9.51 -1.16
C GLY A 75 7.59 -10.36 -1.23
N GLY A 76 6.43 -9.70 -1.40
CA GLY A 76 5.13 -10.36 -1.46
C GLY A 76 4.50 -10.61 -0.08
N ALA A 77 3.18 -10.87 -0.09
CA ALA A 77 2.39 -11.06 1.13
C ALA A 77 2.82 -12.31 1.92
N GLY A 78 3.28 -13.35 1.22
CA GLY A 78 3.79 -14.57 1.85
C GLY A 78 5.03 -14.30 2.69
N LYS A 79 5.99 -13.52 2.15
CA LYS A 79 7.18 -13.10 2.89
C LYS A 79 6.77 -12.25 4.12
N GLY A 80 5.91 -11.24 3.94
CA GLY A 80 5.45 -10.39 5.04
C GLY A 80 4.81 -11.19 6.17
N MET A 81 3.98 -12.18 5.84
CA MET A 81 3.38 -13.07 6.83
C MET A 81 4.43 -13.90 7.58
N THR A 82 5.34 -14.54 6.84
CA THR A 82 6.39 -15.39 7.43
C THR A 82 7.32 -14.59 8.33
N ASP A 83 7.77 -13.43 7.88
CA ASP A 83 8.68 -12.57 8.63
C ASP A 83 8.02 -12.05 9.93
N ALA A 84 6.75 -11.64 9.85
CA ALA A 84 6.00 -11.17 11.03
C ALA A 84 5.79 -12.29 12.06
N VAL A 85 5.30 -13.45 11.64
CA VAL A 85 5.03 -14.59 12.56
C VAL A 85 6.31 -15.12 13.19
N SER A 86 7.42 -15.17 12.43
CA SER A 86 8.72 -15.57 12.98
C SER A 86 9.33 -14.52 13.92
N GLY A 87 8.87 -13.25 13.84
CA GLY A 87 9.44 -12.12 14.57
C GLY A 87 10.72 -11.59 13.92
N ALA A 88 10.93 -11.84 12.64
CA ALA A 88 12.04 -11.30 11.86
C ALA A 88 11.83 -9.82 11.52
N VAL A 89 10.59 -9.35 11.53
CA VAL A 89 10.20 -7.94 11.40
C VAL A 89 9.12 -7.59 12.42
N ASP A 90 8.99 -6.31 12.71
CA ASP A 90 7.94 -5.78 13.61
C ASP A 90 6.57 -5.78 12.94
N ILE A 91 6.54 -5.51 11.62
CA ILE A 91 5.31 -5.45 10.82
C ILE A 91 5.50 -6.20 9.51
N GLY A 92 4.59 -7.15 9.25
CA GLY A 92 4.42 -7.76 7.93
C GLY A 92 3.33 -7.04 7.13
N MET A 93 3.58 -6.72 5.87
CA MET A 93 2.57 -6.22 4.93
C MET A 93 1.89 -7.41 4.24
N VAL A 94 0.55 -7.51 4.34
CA VAL A 94 -0.22 -8.64 3.79
C VAL A 94 -1.42 -8.15 3.02
N SER A 95 -1.49 -8.45 1.73
CA SER A 95 -2.51 -7.97 0.79
C SER A 95 -3.61 -9.00 0.49
N ARG A 96 -3.94 -9.81 1.47
CA ARG A 96 -5.00 -10.82 1.46
C ARG A 96 -5.55 -11.03 2.86
N SER A 97 -6.58 -11.85 3.00
CA SER A 97 -7.07 -12.28 4.31
C SER A 97 -6.01 -13.08 5.08
N ILE A 98 -6.01 -12.93 6.38
CA ILE A 98 -5.19 -13.73 7.29
C ILE A 98 -5.88 -15.09 7.43
N LYS A 99 -5.13 -16.17 7.28
CA LYS A 99 -5.67 -17.53 7.35
C LYS A 99 -5.76 -17.99 8.80
N PRO A 100 -6.74 -18.85 9.17
CA PRO A 100 -6.86 -19.36 10.55
C PRO A 100 -5.59 -20.04 11.07
N GLU A 101 -4.87 -20.77 10.20
CA GLU A 101 -3.59 -21.38 10.55
C GLU A 101 -2.48 -20.38 10.83
N GLU A 102 -2.52 -19.20 10.21
CA GLU A 102 -1.57 -18.11 10.47
C GLU A 102 -1.89 -17.41 11.79
N GLU A 103 -3.17 -17.20 12.08
CA GLU A 103 -3.62 -16.71 13.39
C GLU A 103 -3.24 -17.66 14.52
N ALA A 104 -3.39 -18.98 14.31
CA ALA A 104 -2.97 -20.01 15.27
C ALA A 104 -1.43 -19.99 15.51
N GLN A 105 -0.64 -19.51 14.56
CA GLN A 105 0.80 -19.29 14.69
C GLN A 105 1.16 -17.94 15.32
N GLY A 106 0.17 -17.13 15.68
CA GLY A 106 0.34 -15.84 16.33
C GLY A 106 0.30 -14.63 15.40
N ALA A 107 -0.14 -14.79 14.14
CA ALA A 107 -0.39 -13.66 13.27
C ALA A 107 -1.53 -12.79 13.81
N TYR A 108 -1.26 -11.51 14.01
CA TYR A 108 -2.24 -10.53 14.44
C TYR A 108 -2.41 -9.46 13.36
N GLY A 109 -3.42 -9.64 12.52
CA GLY A 109 -3.67 -8.75 11.38
C GLY A 109 -4.58 -7.58 11.74
N VAL A 110 -4.23 -6.39 11.27
CA VAL A 110 -5.02 -5.17 11.36
C VAL A 110 -5.19 -4.61 9.96
N ALA A 111 -6.42 -4.49 9.49
CA ALA A 111 -6.71 -3.87 8.20
C ALA A 111 -6.43 -2.36 8.26
N VAL A 112 -5.82 -1.80 7.22
CA VAL A 112 -5.39 -0.39 7.22
C VAL A 112 -5.91 0.42 6.04
N VAL A 113 -6.07 -0.19 4.86
CA VAL A 113 -6.63 0.42 3.64
C VAL A 113 -7.28 -0.64 2.76
N LYS A 114 -8.02 -0.23 1.72
CA LYS A 114 -8.47 -1.10 0.62
C LYS A 114 -7.65 -0.83 -0.64
N ASP A 115 -7.52 -1.87 -1.43
CA ASP A 115 -6.93 -1.87 -2.76
C ASP A 115 -7.66 -2.90 -3.63
N ALA A 116 -7.43 -2.90 -4.93
CA ALA A 116 -7.98 -3.88 -5.86
C ALA A 116 -6.95 -4.29 -6.91
N VAL A 117 -7.16 -5.47 -7.49
CA VAL A 117 -6.38 -5.96 -8.62
C VAL A 117 -7.17 -5.76 -9.89
N PHE A 118 -6.55 -5.14 -10.88
CA PHE A 118 -7.15 -4.83 -12.18
C PHE A 118 -6.48 -5.63 -13.29
N PRO A 119 -7.24 -6.14 -14.27
CA PRO A 119 -6.66 -6.76 -15.45
C PRO A 119 -5.97 -5.68 -16.30
N THR A 120 -4.73 -5.96 -16.71
CA THR A 120 -3.92 -5.06 -17.54
C THR A 120 -3.61 -5.72 -18.89
N VAL A 121 -3.79 -4.98 -19.97
CA VAL A 121 -3.52 -5.39 -21.34
C VAL A 121 -2.63 -4.35 -22.02
N ASN A 122 -1.80 -4.76 -22.97
CA ASN A 122 -0.97 -3.82 -23.72
C ASN A 122 -1.84 -2.82 -24.50
N ALA A 123 -1.48 -1.55 -24.45
CA ALA A 123 -2.21 -0.48 -25.14
C ALA A 123 -2.21 -0.60 -26.69
N ASN A 124 -1.28 -1.36 -27.26
CA ASN A 124 -1.19 -1.63 -28.70
C ASN A 124 -1.71 -3.02 -29.07
N ASN A 125 -2.54 -3.63 -28.21
CA ASN A 125 -3.13 -4.92 -28.49
C ASN A 125 -3.97 -4.87 -29.77
N PRO A 126 -3.91 -5.88 -30.67
CA PRO A 126 -4.60 -5.84 -31.97
C PRO A 126 -6.12 -5.71 -31.87
N VAL A 127 -6.73 -6.10 -30.75
CA VAL A 127 -8.19 -6.01 -30.52
C VAL A 127 -8.55 -5.03 -29.40
N ILE A 128 -7.70 -4.05 -29.12
CA ILE A 128 -7.86 -3.13 -28.00
C ILE A 128 -9.18 -2.35 -28.06
N ASN A 129 -9.62 -1.95 -29.25
CA ASN A 129 -10.87 -1.20 -29.43
C ASN A 129 -12.09 -2.06 -29.07
N GLU A 130 -12.07 -3.32 -29.43
CA GLU A 130 -13.10 -4.30 -29.09
C GLU A 130 -13.14 -4.55 -27.58
N ILE A 131 -11.98 -4.75 -26.95
CA ILE A 131 -11.88 -4.93 -25.49
C ILE A 131 -12.49 -3.72 -24.77
N LEU A 132 -12.13 -2.50 -25.20
CA LEU A 132 -12.65 -1.27 -24.60
C LEU A 132 -14.15 -1.06 -24.85
N ALA A 133 -14.69 -1.61 -25.95
CA ALA A 133 -16.10 -1.47 -26.31
C ALA A 133 -17.01 -2.49 -25.58
N GLN A 134 -16.54 -3.72 -25.41
CA GLN A 134 -17.38 -4.80 -24.89
C GLN A 134 -16.99 -5.32 -23.50
N GLY A 135 -15.80 -4.99 -23.03
CA GLY A 135 -15.25 -5.58 -21.80
C GLY A 135 -14.84 -7.04 -21.96
N ILE A 136 -14.34 -7.62 -20.89
CA ILE A 136 -13.99 -9.05 -20.79
C ILE A 136 -14.76 -9.64 -19.60
N THR A 137 -15.54 -10.70 -19.85
CA THR A 137 -16.34 -11.33 -18.78
C THR A 137 -15.48 -12.13 -17.82
N GLN A 138 -15.96 -12.34 -16.59
CA GLN A 138 -15.30 -13.22 -15.62
C GLN A 138 -15.07 -14.63 -16.18
N ASP A 139 -16.04 -15.20 -16.93
CA ASP A 139 -15.91 -16.52 -17.57
C ASP A 139 -14.76 -16.53 -18.58
N THR A 140 -14.61 -15.46 -19.37
CA THR A 140 -13.49 -15.32 -20.30
C THR A 140 -12.15 -15.26 -19.56
N PHE A 141 -12.06 -14.53 -18.44
CA PHE A 141 -10.85 -14.55 -17.62
C PHE A 141 -10.55 -15.92 -17.03
N ILE A 142 -11.57 -16.68 -16.61
CA ILE A 142 -11.39 -18.09 -16.16
C ILE A 142 -10.78 -18.92 -17.28
N LYS A 143 -11.29 -18.79 -18.50
CA LYS A 143 -10.81 -19.55 -19.67
C LYS A 143 -9.39 -19.16 -20.07
N ILE A 144 -8.97 -17.91 -19.85
CA ILE A 144 -7.61 -17.45 -20.12
C ILE A 144 -6.64 -17.89 -19.00
N PHE A 145 -6.98 -17.56 -17.74
CA PHE A 145 -6.03 -17.67 -16.62
C PHE A 145 -6.05 -19.01 -15.89
N ILE A 146 -7.10 -19.83 -16.04
CA ILE A 146 -7.27 -21.06 -15.26
C ILE A 146 -7.34 -22.30 -16.17
N THR A 147 -8.23 -22.32 -17.16
CA THR A 147 -8.47 -23.56 -17.96
C THR A 147 -7.61 -23.59 -19.25
N GLY A 148 -7.20 -22.44 -19.76
CA GLY A 148 -6.47 -22.34 -21.02
C GLY A 148 -7.35 -22.68 -22.23
N GLU A 149 -8.67 -22.60 -22.11
CA GLU A 149 -9.60 -22.86 -23.23
C GLU A 149 -9.61 -21.75 -24.28
N ILE A 150 -9.34 -20.49 -23.86
CA ILE A 150 -9.20 -19.34 -24.75
C ILE A 150 -7.71 -19.02 -24.84
N THR A 151 -7.16 -19.08 -26.03
CA THR A 151 -5.73 -18.92 -26.29
C THR A 151 -5.42 -17.81 -27.30
N THR A 152 -6.43 -17.27 -27.98
CA THR A 152 -6.26 -16.20 -28.97
C THR A 152 -7.08 -14.97 -28.62
N TRP A 153 -6.58 -13.82 -29.02
CA TRP A 153 -7.29 -12.54 -28.82
C TRP A 153 -8.58 -12.45 -29.62
N GLY A 154 -8.66 -13.15 -30.77
CA GLY A 154 -9.89 -13.24 -31.55
C GLY A 154 -11.02 -13.94 -30.80
N GLU A 155 -10.71 -15.01 -30.08
CA GLU A 155 -11.69 -15.73 -29.24
C GLU A 155 -12.24 -14.83 -28.11
N VAL A 156 -11.41 -13.95 -27.52
CA VAL A 156 -11.84 -13.00 -26.48
C VAL A 156 -12.92 -12.05 -27.00
N VAL A 157 -12.81 -11.61 -28.24
CA VAL A 157 -13.69 -10.58 -28.83
C VAL A 157 -14.71 -11.12 -29.85
N GLY A 158 -14.83 -12.44 -29.95
CA GLY A 158 -15.77 -13.08 -30.86
C GLY A 158 -15.40 -12.96 -32.35
N LYS A 159 -14.11 -12.80 -32.67
CA LYS A 159 -13.55 -12.70 -34.02
C LYS A 159 -12.55 -13.81 -34.29
N PRO A 160 -12.98 -15.05 -34.49
CA PRO A 160 -12.09 -16.22 -34.59
C PRO A 160 -11.09 -16.18 -35.77
N GLU A 161 -11.26 -15.27 -36.70
CA GLU A 161 -10.30 -15.01 -37.79
C GLU A 161 -9.03 -14.31 -37.28
N ILE A 162 -9.03 -13.69 -36.09
CA ILE A 162 -7.86 -13.11 -35.45
C ILE A 162 -7.23 -14.20 -34.61
N THR A 163 -6.05 -14.67 -35.04
CA THR A 163 -5.36 -15.83 -34.45
C THR A 163 -4.13 -15.45 -33.61
N ASP A 164 -3.99 -14.17 -33.25
CA ASP A 164 -2.92 -13.69 -32.38
C ASP A 164 -3.05 -14.35 -31.00
N GLU A 165 -1.98 -15.04 -30.56
CA GLU A 165 -1.95 -15.78 -29.29
C GLU A 165 -1.97 -14.81 -28.08
N ILE A 166 -2.61 -15.22 -26.99
CA ILE A 166 -2.58 -14.47 -25.73
C ILE A 166 -1.32 -14.85 -24.94
N HIS A 167 -0.51 -13.86 -24.61
CA HIS A 167 0.63 -14.06 -23.72
C HIS A 167 0.24 -13.67 -22.29
N VAL A 168 0.02 -14.67 -21.44
CA VAL A 168 -0.43 -14.48 -20.06
C VAL A 168 0.75 -14.30 -19.13
N TYR A 169 0.76 -13.20 -18.37
CA TYR A 169 1.73 -12.92 -17.32
C TYR A 169 1.08 -12.99 -15.94
N THR A 170 1.70 -13.77 -15.06
CA THR A 170 1.26 -13.96 -13.67
C THR A 170 2.41 -13.70 -12.70
N ARG A 171 2.15 -13.84 -11.41
CA ARG A 171 3.14 -13.58 -10.35
C ARG A 171 3.91 -14.85 -10.00
N SER A 172 5.24 -14.75 -9.93
CA SER A 172 6.12 -15.83 -9.45
C SER A 172 6.33 -15.81 -7.94
N ASP A 173 6.12 -14.67 -7.29
CA ASP A 173 6.18 -14.53 -5.83
C ASP A 173 4.83 -14.84 -5.15
N ALA A 174 4.88 -15.32 -3.92
CA ALA A 174 3.67 -15.58 -3.13
C ALA A 174 3.01 -14.24 -2.73
N CYS A 175 1.96 -13.84 -3.42
CA CYS A 175 1.37 -12.51 -3.27
C CYS A 175 -0.16 -12.52 -3.23
N GLY A 176 -0.69 -11.52 -2.51
CA GLY A 176 -2.13 -11.35 -2.43
C GLY A 176 -2.80 -10.91 -3.72
N ALA A 177 -2.09 -10.27 -4.66
CA ALA A 177 -2.66 -9.92 -5.96
C ALA A 177 -3.03 -11.18 -6.76
N ALA A 178 -2.10 -12.14 -6.88
CA ALA A 178 -2.36 -13.40 -7.54
C ALA A 178 -3.43 -14.24 -6.82
N GLU A 179 -3.39 -14.28 -5.47
CA GLU A 179 -4.42 -14.98 -4.69
C GLU A 179 -5.82 -14.37 -4.91
N MET A 180 -5.94 -13.04 -4.95
CA MET A 180 -7.22 -12.38 -5.18
C MET A 180 -7.69 -12.51 -6.62
N TRP A 181 -6.76 -12.48 -7.61
CA TRP A 181 -7.10 -12.74 -9.00
C TRP A 181 -7.58 -14.17 -9.23
N ALA A 182 -6.90 -15.15 -8.64
CA ALA A 182 -7.30 -16.55 -8.68
C ALA A 182 -8.67 -16.81 -8.03
N LYS A 183 -8.97 -16.13 -6.92
CA LYS A 183 -10.30 -16.18 -6.31
C LYS A 183 -11.37 -15.57 -7.21
N PHE A 184 -11.09 -14.44 -7.83
CA PHE A 184 -12.01 -13.82 -8.79
C PHE A 184 -12.24 -14.73 -10.00
N THR A 185 -11.20 -15.38 -10.51
CA THR A 185 -11.27 -16.27 -11.67
C THR A 185 -11.66 -17.71 -11.33
N GLY A 186 -12.62 -17.90 -10.42
CA GLY A 186 -13.23 -19.20 -10.14
C GLY A 186 -12.92 -19.82 -8.80
N ASP A 187 -12.66 -18.98 -7.79
CA ASP A 187 -12.32 -19.40 -6.41
C ASP A 187 -11.14 -20.37 -6.34
N LYS A 188 -10.11 -20.05 -7.10
CA LYS A 188 -8.88 -20.82 -7.25
C LYS A 188 -7.77 -20.29 -6.34
N LYS A 189 -6.62 -20.97 -6.34
CA LYS A 189 -5.40 -20.57 -5.66
C LYS A 189 -4.43 -19.94 -6.66
N GLN A 190 -3.44 -19.21 -6.17
CA GLN A 190 -2.40 -18.61 -7.00
C GLN A 190 -1.70 -19.65 -7.91
N GLU A 191 -1.49 -20.86 -7.39
CA GLU A 191 -0.81 -21.94 -8.10
C GLU A 191 -1.61 -22.49 -9.29
N ASP A 192 -2.91 -22.20 -9.35
CA ASP A 192 -3.80 -22.62 -10.44
C ASP A 192 -3.77 -21.63 -11.62
N LEU A 193 -3.15 -20.45 -11.46
CA LEU A 193 -3.04 -19.44 -12.52
C LEU A 193 -2.03 -19.88 -13.58
N LEU A 194 -2.48 -19.91 -14.81
CA LEU A 194 -1.65 -20.15 -16.01
C LEU A 194 -0.83 -18.90 -16.35
N GLY A 195 0.23 -19.08 -17.12
CA GLY A 195 1.04 -18.02 -17.69
C GLY A 195 2.50 -18.01 -17.23
N VAL A 196 3.25 -17.03 -17.71
CA VAL A 196 4.66 -16.84 -17.37
C VAL A 196 4.75 -16.08 -16.03
N GLY A 197 5.40 -16.72 -15.06
CA GLY A 197 5.60 -16.14 -13.73
C GLY A 197 6.65 -15.02 -13.75
N VAL A 198 6.24 -13.81 -13.36
CA VAL A 198 7.10 -12.62 -13.27
C VAL A 198 7.10 -12.08 -11.83
N ASN A 199 8.26 -11.61 -11.37
CA ASN A 199 8.40 -11.14 -10.00
C ASN A 199 7.81 -9.74 -9.80
N ALA A 200 7.00 -9.56 -8.77
CA ALA A 200 6.40 -8.30 -8.31
C ALA A 200 5.41 -7.65 -9.31
N ASP A 201 4.63 -6.66 -8.84
CA ASP A 201 3.72 -5.88 -9.70
C ASP A 201 4.44 -5.13 -10.82
N PRO A 202 5.57 -4.42 -10.56
CA PRO A 202 6.30 -3.75 -11.63
C PRO A 202 6.74 -4.70 -12.74
N GLY A 203 7.12 -5.93 -12.39
CA GLY A 203 7.56 -6.93 -13.38
C GLY A 203 6.42 -7.39 -14.29
N VAL A 204 5.23 -7.68 -13.74
CA VAL A 204 4.05 -8.04 -14.56
C VAL A 204 3.66 -6.89 -15.47
N LEU A 205 3.59 -5.66 -14.94
CA LEU A 205 3.24 -4.49 -15.73
C LEU A 205 4.24 -4.25 -16.87
N ASP A 206 5.55 -4.33 -16.58
CA ASP A 206 6.61 -4.16 -17.58
C ASP A 206 6.54 -5.24 -18.69
N ALA A 207 6.24 -6.49 -18.32
CA ALA A 207 6.05 -7.57 -19.28
C ALA A 207 4.85 -7.29 -20.21
N VAL A 208 3.72 -6.86 -19.65
CA VAL A 208 2.53 -6.48 -20.42
C VAL A 208 2.82 -5.30 -21.35
N ILE A 209 3.51 -4.24 -20.88
CA ILE A 209 3.82 -3.05 -21.68
C ILE A 209 4.73 -3.38 -22.86
N LYS A 210 5.66 -4.31 -22.70
CA LYS A 210 6.63 -4.68 -23.75
C LYS A 210 6.09 -5.66 -24.78
N ASP A 211 4.97 -6.30 -24.50
CA ASP A 211 4.39 -7.34 -25.32
C ASP A 211 2.99 -6.94 -25.83
N PRO A 212 2.82 -6.59 -27.12
CA PRO A 212 1.52 -6.24 -27.68
C PRO A 212 0.42 -7.30 -27.49
N LEU A 213 0.78 -8.56 -27.27
CA LEU A 213 -0.15 -9.67 -27.06
C LEU A 213 -0.31 -10.01 -25.57
N GLY A 214 0.31 -9.21 -24.68
CA GLY A 214 0.38 -9.44 -23.24
C GLY A 214 -0.92 -9.09 -22.50
N ILE A 215 -1.27 -9.96 -21.56
CA ILE A 215 -2.29 -9.73 -20.53
C ILE A 215 -1.72 -10.11 -19.16
N GLY A 216 -2.06 -9.34 -18.15
CA GLY A 216 -1.70 -9.60 -16.76
C GLY A 216 -2.71 -8.99 -15.81
N TYR A 217 -2.32 -8.83 -14.57
CA TYR A 217 -3.11 -8.17 -13.54
C TYR A 217 -2.19 -7.43 -12.55
N ASN A 218 -2.61 -6.25 -12.14
CA ASN A 218 -1.82 -5.39 -11.26
C ASN A 218 -2.69 -4.76 -10.17
N ASN A 219 -2.10 -4.52 -9.01
CA ASN A 219 -2.73 -3.70 -7.99
C ASN A 219 -2.97 -2.27 -8.51
N LEU A 220 -3.99 -1.58 -7.98
CA LEU A 220 -4.45 -0.27 -8.43
C LEU A 220 -3.29 0.74 -8.58
N GLY A 221 -2.44 0.89 -7.57
CA GLY A 221 -1.31 1.82 -7.58
C GLY A 221 -0.18 1.47 -8.58
N TYR A 222 -0.23 0.31 -9.24
CA TYR A 222 0.67 -0.06 -10.33
C TYR A 222 -0.03 -0.03 -11.69
N ALA A 223 -1.34 -0.28 -11.74
CA ALA A 223 -2.11 -0.20 -12.98
C ALA A 223 -2.31 1.26 -13.44
N TYR A 224 -2.30 2.21 -12.50
CA TYR A 224 -2.50 3.64 -12.75
C TYR A 224 -1.29 4.48 -12.34
N ASP A 225 -1.06 5.55 -13.09
CA ASP A 225 -0.12 6.61 -12.76
C ASP A 225 -0.84 7.70 -11.95
N ILE A 226 -0.47 7.86 -10.70
CA ILE A 226 -1.05 8.86 -9.79
C ILE A 226 -0.88 10.28 -10.33
N ALA A 227 0.28 10.60 -10.91
CA ALA A 227 0.58 11.96 -11.36
C ALA A 227 -0.32 12.39 -12.53
N ASN A 228 -0.69 11.44 -13.39
CA ASN A 228 -1.51 11.67 -14.56
C ASN A 228 -2.97 11.28 -14.35
N ASN A 229 -3.30 10.64 -13.22
CA ASN A 229 -4.63 10.09 -12.93
C ASN A 229 -5.18 9.22 -14.08
N ALA A 230 -4.33 8.41 -14.67
CA ALA A 230 -4.64 7.59 -15.86
C ALA A 230 -3.93 6.22 -15.77
N PRO A 231 -4.33 5.21 -16.55
CA PRO A 231 -3.56 3.99 -16.68
C PRO A 231 -2.11 4.27 -17.06
N VAL A 232 -1.17 3.45 -16.56
CA VAL A 232 0.25 3.60 -16.86
C VAL A 232 0.47 3.52 -18.37
N ALA A 233 1.30 4.43 -18.91
CA ALA A 233 1.58 4.51 -20.33
C ALA A 233 2.07 3.16 -20.90
N GLY A 234 1.47 2.71 -21.98
CA GLY A 234 1.75 1.42 -22.62
C GLY A 234 0.85 0.26 -22.16
N ALA A 235 0.05 0.45 -21.12
CA ALA A 235 -0.98 -0.48 -20.71
C ALA A 235 -2.36 0.19 -20.64
N ILE A 236 -3.41 -0.61 -20.70
CA ILE A 236 -4.78 -0.23 -20.36
C ILE A 236 -5.27 -1.11 -19.21
N VAL A 237 -6.22 -0.61 -18.47
CA VAL A 237 -7.04 -1.43 -17.57
C VAL A 237 -8.24 -1.92 -18.39
N ALA A 238 -8.32 -3.25 -18.60
CA ALA A 238 -9.40 -3.83 -19.36
C ALA A 238 -10.71 -3.76 -18.56
N PRO A 239 -11.84 -3.31 -19.14
CA PRO A 239 -13.13 -3.36 -18.49
C PRO A 239 -13.53 -4.80 -18.17
N ILE A 240 -14.15 -5.01 -17.01
CA ILE A 240 -14.76 -6.29 -16.67
C ILE A 240 -16.25 -6.20 -16.95
N ASP A 241 -16.74 -6.92 -17.97
CA ASP A 241 -18.17 -7.03 -18.26
C ASP A 241 -18.83 -7.90 -17.18
N LEU A 242 -19.36 -7.24 -16.15
CA LEU A 242 -19.94 -7.90 -14.98
C LEU A 242 -21.36 -8.41 -15.20
N ASN A 243 -22.09 -7.77 -16.09
CA ASN A 243 -23.48 -8.12 -16.39
C ASN A 243 -23.62 -9.00 -17.65
N THR A 244 -22.52 -9.30 -18.33
CA THR A 244 -22.41 -10.16 -19.52
C THR A 244 -23.27 -9.70 -20.70
N ASN A 245 -23.39 -8.37 -20.87
CA ASN A 245 -24.15 -7.76 -21.96
C ASN A 245 -23.32 -7.51 -23.22
N SER A 246 -22.02 -7.84 -23.20
CA SER A 246 -21.04 -7.57 -24.26
C SER A 246 -20.89 -6.08 -24.58
N GLN A 247 -21.06 -5.25 -23.60
CA GLN A 247 -20.84 -3.81 -23.66
C GLN A 247 -20.12 -3.35 -22.38
N ALA A 248 -19.01 -2.65 -22.52
CA ALA A 248 -18.36 -2.01 -21.39
C ALA A 248 -19.19 -0.79 -20.93
N ASP A 249 -19.96 -0.96 -19.87
CA ASP A 249 -20.79 0.08 -19.30
C ASP A 249 -19.95 1.17 -18.59
N THR A 250 -20.53 2.32 -18.34
CA THR A 250 -19.79 3.46 -17.74
C THR A 250 -19.25 3.18 -16.36
N ASP A 251 -19.83 2.24 -15.62
CA ASP A 251 -19.39 1.80 -14.29
C ASP A 251 -18.45 0.57 -14.33
N GLU A 252 -18.08 0.11 -15.52
CA GLU A 252 -17.08 -0.94 -15.79
C GLU A 252 -15.82 -0.36 -16.46
N LEU A 253 -15.91 0.86 -17.01
CA LEU A 253 -14.83 1.58 -17.68
C LEU A 253 -14.18 2.59 -16.71
N PHE A 254 -12.98 2.30 -16.26
CA PHE A 254 -12.22 3.19 -15.38
C PHE A 254 -11.06 3.84 -16.14
N LYS A 255 -11.34 5.00 -16.74
CA LYS A 255 -10.38 5.79 -17.53
C LYS A 255 -9.39 6.54 -16.64
N THR A 256 -9.77 6.75 -15.39
CA THR A 256 -8.95 7.44 -14.40
C THR A 256 -8.80 6.61 -13.13
N MET A 257 -7.70 6.85 -12.42
CA MET A 257 -7.46 6.23 -11.12
C MET A 257 -8.58 6.58 -10.12
N THR A 258 -9.07 7.81 -10.17
CA THR A 258 -10.16 8.27 -9.31
C THR A 258 -11.44 7.46 -9.54
N GLU A 259 -11.82 7.20 -10.81
CA GLU A 259 -12.98 6.36 -11.12
C GLU A 259 -12.81 4.93 -10.58
N ALA A 260 -11.61 4.34 -10.73
CA ALA A 260 -11.30 3.03 -10.20
C ALA A 260 -11.36 2.99 -8.66
N MET A 261 -10.81 4.01 -7.99
CA MET A 261 -10.89 4.15 -6.54
C MET A 261 -12.33 4.27 -6.05
N ASP A 262 -13.14 5.08 -6.71
CA ASP A 262 -14.56 5.26 -6.38
C ASP A 262 -15.37 3.97 -6.57
N ALA A 263 -15.08 3.20 -7.61
CA ALA A 263 -15.70 1.91 -7.84
C ALA A 263 -15.35 0.90 -6.73
N VAL A 264 -14.11 0.87 -6.28
CA VAL A 264 -13.66 0.05 -5.14
C VAL A 264 -14.30 0.53 -3.83
N ALA A 265 -14.35 1.84 -3.60
CA ALA A 265 -14.93 2.43 -2.38
C ALA A 265 -16.42 2.11 -2.25
N THR A 266 -17.16 2.23 -3.35
CA THR A 266 -18.63 2.06 -3.40
C THR A 266 -19.07 0.60 -3.56
N GLY A 267 -18.13 -0.33 -3.78
CA GLY A 267 -18.44 -1.74 -4.01
C GLY A 267 -18.97 -2.08 -5.40
N LYS A 268 -18.86 -1.18 -6.37
CA LYS A 268 -19.15 -1.43 -7.77
C LYS A 268 -18.10 -2.35 -8.41
N TYR A 269 -16.83 -2.19 -8.03
CA TYR A 269 -15.77 -3.11 -8.41
C TYR A 269 -15.85 -4.40 -7.58
N PRO A 270 -15.71 -5.60 -8.18
CA PRO A 270 -15.93 -6.88 -7.49
C PRO A 270 -14.94 -7.12 -6.33
N SER A 271 -15.41 -7.84 -5.32
CA SER A 271 -14.61 -8.22 -4.15
C SER A 271 -14.80 -9.72 -3.86
N PRO A 272 -13.80 -10.60 -4.15
CA PRO A 272 -12.54 -10.26 -4.80
C PRO A 272 -12.73 -9.76 -6.24
N PRO A 273 -11.76 -9.06 -6.85
CA PRO A 273 -10.37 -8.89 -6.43
C PRO A 273 -10.08 -7.64 -5.59
N ALA A 274 -11.09 -6.82 -5.24
CA ALA A 274 -10.93 -5.79 -4.21
C ALA A 274 -10.83 -6.45 -2.83
N ARG A 275 -9.96 -5.89 -1.95
CA ARG A 275 -9.75 -6.43 -0.60
C ARG A 275 -9.12 -5.41 0.35
N PRO A 276 -9.26 -5.57 1.67
CA PRO A 276 -8.44 -4.86 2.63
C PRO A 276 -6.96 -5.29 2.54
N LEU A 277 -6.06 -4.36 2.78
CA LEU A 277 -4.64 -4.62 3.03
C LEU A 277 -4.40 -4.56 4.53
N ASN A 278 -3.57 -5.45 5.02
CA ASN A 278 -3.33 -5.65 6.44
C ASN A 278 -1.87 -5.38 6.80
N VAL A 279 -1.66 -4.79 7.96
CA VAL A 279 -0.43 -4.91 8.72
C VAL A 279 -0.57 -6.09 9.68
N VAL A 280 0.48 -6.89 9.80
CA VAL A 280 0.48 -8.10 10.64
C VAL A 280 1.64 -8.01 11.60
N THR A 281 1.37 -8.29 12.88
CA THR A 281 2.38 -8.38 13.94
C THR A 281 2.34 -9.77 14.56
N LYS A 282 3.39 -10.14 15.28
CA LYS A 282 3.41 -11.36 16.11
C LYS A 282 2.67 -11.10 17.41
N GLY A 283 1.43 -11.52 17.49
CA GLY A 283 0.52 -11.16 18.58
C GLY A 283 0.09 -9.69 18.52
N LYS A 284 -0.66 -9.24 19.53
CA LYS A 284 -1.15 -7.86 19.60
C LYS A 284 0.01 -6.85 19.60
N PRO A 285 -0.04 -5.79 18.78
CA PRO A 285 1.03 -4.79 18.74
C PRO A 285 1.17 -4.05 20.08
N THR A 286 2.40 -3.68 20.44
CA THR A 286 2.74 -2.93 21.65
C THR A 286 3.80 -1.88 21.37
N GLY A 287 4.00 -0.94 22.29
CA GLY A 287 5.08 0.05 22.23
C GLY A 287 5.07 0.90 20.96
N LEU A 288 6.25 1.12 20.37
CA LEU A 288 6.42 1.97 19.19
C LEU A 288 5.63 1.45 17.98
N THR A 289 5.63 0.13 17.74
CA THR A 289 4.86 -0.51 16.66
C THR A 289 3.37 -0.25 16.80
N GLN A 290 2.82 -0.38 18.01
CA GLN A 290 1.41 -0.06 18.27
C GLN A 290 1.12 1.42 18.01
N THR A 291 1.97 2.31 18.49
CA THR A 291 1.82 3.76 18.28
C THR A 291 1.77 4.10 16.80
N PHE A 292 2.67 3.52 16.00
CA PHE A 292 2.68 3.72 14.55
C PHE A 292 1.43 3.17 13.87
N ILE A 293 0.96 1.97 14.22
CA ILE A 293 -0.27 1.39 13.66
C ILE A 293 -1.50 2.24 14.04
N LEU A 294 -1.59 2.72 15.28
CA LEU A 294 -2.67 3.60 15.70
C LEU A 294 -2.65 4.95 14.96
N TRP A 295 -1.45 5.49 14.71
CA TRP A 295 -1.29 6.71 13.92
C TRP A 295 -1.71 6.47 12.45
N ILE A 296 -1.34 5.32 11.84
CA ILE A 296 -1.81 4.93 10.49
C ILE A 296 -3.35 4.96 10.43
N LEU A 297 -4.02 4.39 11.45
CA LEU A 297 -5.47 4.27 11.49
C LEU A 297 -6.21 5.58 11.83
N ASN A 298 -5.51 6.61 12.26
CA ASN A 298 -6.03 7.92 12.59
C ASN A 298 -5.48 8.99 11.62
N ASP A 299 -4.38 9.63 11.99
CA ASP A 299 -3.79 10.75 11.23
C ASP A 299 -3.24 10.30 9.86
N GLY A 300 -2.74 9.06 9.77
CA GLY A 300 -2.23 8.48 8.53
C GLY A 300 -3.27 8.30 7.43
N GLN A 301 -4.56 8.23 7.80
CA GLN A 301 -5.65 8.06 6.82
C GLN A 301 -5.81 9.24 5.88
N GLN A 302 -5.40 10.45 6.25
CA GLN A 302 -5.45 11.63 5.37
C GLN A 302 -4.62 11.46 4.09
N PHE A 303 -3.57 10.63 4.10
CA PHE A 303 -2.67 10.41 2.97
C PHE A 303 -3.13 9.29 2.02
N VAL A 304 -4.15 8.52 2.40
CA VAL A 304 -4.57 7.31 1.68
C VAL A 304 -5.03 7.61 0.26
N GLY A 305 -5.93 8.60 0.10
CA GLY A 305 -6.45 8.98 -1.22
C GLY A 305 -5.37 9.56 -2.14
N GLU A 306 -4.51 10.42 -1.61
CA GLU A 306 -3.40 11.01 -2.38
C GLU A 306 -2.37 9.98 -2.85
N ALA A 307 -2.21 8.88 -2.11
CA ALA A 307 -1.32 7.78 -2.45
C ALA A 307 -1.97 6.73 -3.39
N GLY A 308 -3.22 6.98 -3.84
CA GLY A 308 -3.92 6.09 -4.76
C GLY A 308 -4.51 4.84 -4.13
N TYR A 309 -4.85 4.92 -2.85
CA TYR A 309 -5.52 3.85 -2.11
C TYR A 309 -6.92 4.27 -1.68
N VAL A 310 -7.72 3.29 -1.31
CA VAL A 310 -9.09 3.52 -0.83
C VAL A 310 -9.15 3.34 0.68
N GLN A 311 -9.73 4.31 1.37
CA GLN A 311 -9.94 4.18 2.82
C GLN A 311 -10.86 3.00 3.14
N LEU A 312 -10.64 2.40 4.30
CA LEU A 312 -11.59 1.42 4.83
C LEU A 312 -12.95 2.09 5.08
N PRO A 313 -14.07 1.36 4.95
CA PRO A 313 -15.35 1.84 5.46
C PRO A 313 -15.22 2.26 6.93
N PRO A 314 -15.93 3.31 7.39
CA PRO A 314 -15.79 3.85 8.75
C PRO A 314 -15.95 2.80 9.86
N GLU A 315 -16.86 1.85 9.69
CA GLU A 315 -17.06 0.75 10.65
C GLU A 315 -15.82 -0.16 10.72
N GLN A 316 -15.29 -0.57 9.57
CA GLN A 316 -14.09 -1.41 9.51
C GLN A 316 -12.85 -0.67 10.02
N LEU A 317 -12.74 0.63 9.78
CA LEU A 317 -11.66 1.45 10.32
C LEU A 317 -11.74 1.52 11.86
N ALA A 318 -12.95 1.69 12.41
CA ALA A 318 -13.18 1.70 13.86
C ALA A 318 -12.86 0.33 14.49
N GLU A 319 -13.23 -0.78 13.84
CA GLU A 319 -12.87 -2.14 14.27
C GLU A 319 -11.34 -2.34 14.26
N SER A 320 -10.67 -1.91 13.20
CA SER A 320 -9.21 -1.97 13.08
C SER A 320 -8.52 -1.16 14.19
N PHE A 321 -9.03 0.03 14.49
CA PHE A 321 -8.52 0.87 15.57
C PHE A 321 -8.72 0.22 16.94
N ALA A 322 -9.90 -0.33 17.21
CA ALA A 322 -10.18 -1.06 18.44
C ALA A 322 -9.30 -2.31 18.59
N LYS A 323 -9.04 -3.02 17.48
CA LYS A 323 -8.16 -4.20 17.43
C LYS A 323 -6.71 -3.84 17.74
N ALA A 324 -6.21 -2.72 17.21
CA ALA A 324 -4.83 -2.27 17.43
C ALA A 324 -4.59 -1.69 18.83
N ARG A 325 -5.63 -1.16 19.47
CA ARG A 325 -5.59 -0.53 20.80
C ARG A 325 -5.56 -1.57 21.93
#